data_bd7ae38f13d952fbf6d2ca39c6b7e08d
#
_entry.id   bd7ae38f13d952fbf6d2ca39c6b7e08d
#
_cell.length_a   1.000
_cell.length_b   1.000
_cell.length_c   1.000
_cell.angle_alpha   90.00
_cell.angle_beta   90.00
_cell.angle_gamma   90.00
#
_symmetry.space_group_name_H-M   'P 1'
#
loop_
_entity.id
_entity.type
_entity.pdbx_description
1 polymer ?
#
loop_
_entity_poly.entity_id
_entity_poly.type
_entity_poly.pdbx_seq_one_letter_code
_entity_poly.pdbx_strand_id
1 'polypeptide(L)'
;MTGRIQDRVAIITGAGSGIGEATAIRFAQEGAKVVIAEINSENGKKVTDVINNKHGKAVFIETDVAKDESVKLMVDETVKTFGAPDIMINNAGIAVFDDPLNLSEENWRKCFSVDLDGVWYGCKRVLPHMLEKKKGSIVNIASVHAFQIIPKCFPYPVAKHGVLGLTRALAVDYAEKGIKINAISPGYIFTPINEWFFNTKPDPVAAKKEAEKLHPINRLGASEEIANAALFMSSDECNFMIGANVVIDGGITLKIHDN
;
A
#
# COMPACT_ATOMS: atom_id res chain seq x y z
N MET A 1 -16.79 -15.45 -16.62
CA MET A 1 -15.64 -15.96 -15.83
C MET A 1 -15.80 -15.41 -14.43
N THR A 2 -15.61 -16.23 -13.39
CA THR A 2 -15.56 -15.75 -12.00
C THR A 2 -14.29 -14.94 -11.80
N GLY A 3 -14.36 -13.84 -11.03
CA GLY A 3 -13.20 -13.00 -10.74
C GLY A 3 -12.11 -13.76 -9.96
N ARG A 4 -10.86 -13.31 -10.07
CA ARG A 4 -9.66 -13.95 -9.48
C ARG A 4 -9.69 -13.99 -7.93
N ILE A 5 -10.45 -13.09 -7.31
CA ILE A 5 -10.64 -12.99 -5.85
C ILE A 5 -12.12 -12.90 -5.50
N GLN A 6 -12.95 -13.63 -6.25
CA GLN A 6 -14.40 -13.63 -6.10
C GLN A 6 -14.83 -13.90 -4.65
N ASP A 7 -15.73 -13.05 -4.13
CA ASP A 7 -16.31 -13.07 -2.77
C ASP A 7 -15.31 -12.93 -1.61
N ARG A 8 -14.02 -12.72 -1.86
CA ARG A 8 -13.02 -12.45 -0.81
C ARG A 8 -13.24 -11.07 -0.20
N VAL A 9 -13.03 -10.99 1.11
CA VAL A 9 -13.06 -9.73 1.87
C VAL A 9 -11.66 -9.12 1.85
N ALA A 10 -11.54 -7.94 1.24
CA ALA A 10 -10.28 -7.21 1.09
C ALA A 10 -10.34 -5.86 1.79
N ILE A 11 -9.39 -5.61 2.70
CA ILE A 11 -9.18 -4.32 3.34
C ILE A 11 -8.02 -3.61 2.64
N ILE A 12 -8.22 -2.37 2.20
CA ILE A 12 -7.18 -1.53 1.61
C ILE A 12 -7.08 -0.23 2.41
N THR A 13 -5.90 0.05 2.99
CA THR A 13 -5.65 1.30 3.70
C THR A 13 -5.16 2.40 2.76
N GLY A 14 -5.52 3.65 3.04
CA GLY A 14 -5.24 4.78 2.14
C GLY A 14 -5.94 4.61 0.80
N ALA A 15 -7.15 4.05 0.80
CA ALA A 15 -7.88 3.67 -0.40
C ALA A 15 -8.67 4.82 -1.03
N GLY A 16 -8.56 6.03 -0.51
CA GLY A 16 -9.26 7.22 -1.02
C GLY A 16 -8.60 7.86 -2.24
N SER A 17 -7.37 7.48 -2.60
CA SER A 17 -6.65 8.06 -3.74
C SER A 17 -5.51 7.17 -4.24
N GLY A 18 -4.99 7.46 -5.43
CA GLY A 18 -3.75 6.90 -5.97
C GLY A 18 -3.74 5.37 -6.04
N ILE A 19 -2.66 4.75 -5.54
CA ILE A 19 -2.47 3.29 -5.58
C ILE A 19 -3.59 2.57 -4.82
N GLY A 20 -4.00 3.09 -3.66
CA GLY A 20 -5.06 2.50 -2.84
C GLY A 20 -6.42 2.51 -3.55
N GLU A 21 -6.82 3.63 -4.14
CA GLU A 21 -8.03 3.78 -4.95
C GLU A 21 -8.01 2.80 -6.14
N ALA A 22 -6.93 2.80 -6.92
CA ALA A 22 -6.78 1.90 -8.07
C ALA A 22 -6.87 0.43 -7.65
N THR A 23 -6.25 0.07 -6.51
CA THR A 23 -6.30 -1.29 -5.96
C THR A 23 -7.72 -1.66 -5.53
N ALA A 24 -8.42 -0.77 -4.85
CA ALA A 24 -9.79 -0.99 -4.42
C ALA A 24 -10.75 -1.22 -5.60
N ILE A 25 -10.66 -0.36 -6.62
CA ILE A 25 -11.46 -0.49 -7.84
C ILE A 25 -11.13 -1.79 -8.57
N ARG A 26 -9.84 -2.12 -8.72
CA ARG A 26 -9.39 -3.33 -9.40
C ARG A 26 -9.85 -4.60 -8.68
N PHE A 27 -9.80 -4.62 -7.35
CA PHE A 27 -10.24 -5.77 -6.55
C PHE A 27 -11.76 -5.96 -6.62
N ALA A 28 -12.53 -4.88 -6.60
CA ALA A 28 -13.98 -4.93 -6.80
C ALA A 28 -14.37 -5.49 -8.18
N GLN A 29 -13.63 -5.13 -9.24
CA GLN A 29 -13.82 -5.68 -10.59
C GLN A 29 -13.57 -7.19 -10.65
N GLU A 30 -12.73 -7.73 -9.75
CA GLU A 30 -12.44 -9.15 -9.61
C GLU A 30 -13.33 -9.85 -8.56
N GLY A 31 -14.43 -9.19 -8.18
CA GLY A 31 -15.48 -9.77 -7.35
C GLY A 31 -15.23 -9.73 -5.85
N ALA A 32 -14.22 -9.01 -5.37
CA ALA A 32 -14.01 -8.84 -3.94
C ALA A 32 -15.08 -7.95 -3.28
N LYS A 33 -15.32 -8.18 -1.99
CA LYS A 33 -15.97 -7.26 -1.06
C LYS A 33 -14.89 -6.35 -0.49
N VAL A 34 -14.94 -5.05 -0.79
CA VAL A 34 -13.82 -4.14 -0.54
C VAL A 34 -14.13 -3.20 0.61
N VAL A 35 -13.20 -3.11 1.55
CA VAL A 35 -13.21 -2.09 2.60
C VAL A 35 -12.25 -0.97 2.21
N ILE A 36 -12.80 0.21 2.05
CA ILE A 36 -12.09 1.47 1.81
C ILE A 36 -11.74 2.05 3.17
N ALA A 37 -10.53 1.74 3.66
CA ALA A 37 -10.03 2.28 4.92
C ALA A 37 -9.24 3.57 4.63
N GLU A 38 -9.80 4.72 5.00
CA GLU A 38 -9.27 6.03 4.61
C GLU A 38 -9.52 7.05 5.72
N ILE A 39 -8.56 7.94 5.95
CA ILE A 39 -8.68 9.02 6.94
C ILE A 39 -9.52 10.19 6.41
N ASN A 40 -9.47 10.43 5.10
CA ASN A 40 -10.27 11.44 4.43
C ASN A 40 -11.64 10.88 4.06
N SER A 41 -12.67 11.26 4.83
CA SER A 41 -14.04 10.76 4.66
C SER A 41 -14.63 11.07 3.27
N GLU A 42 -14.31 12.22 2.68
CA GLU A 42 -14.82 12.60 1.37
C GLU A 42 -14.27 11.68 0.28
N ASN A 43 -12.95 11.51 0.26
CA ASN A 43 -12.28 10.63 -0.70
C ASN A 43 -12.72 9.17 -0.53
N GLY A 44 -12.79 8.68 0.72
CA GLY A 44 -13.21 7.31 1.00
C GLY A 44 -14.63 7.02 0.51
N LYS A 45 -15.58 7.92 0.77
CA LYS A 45 -16.97 7.81 0.29
C LYS A 45 -17.04 7.86 -1.23
N LYS A 46 -16.32 8.77 -1.87
CA LYS A 46 -16.27 8.89 -3.33
C LYS A 46 -15.83 7.57 -3.99
N VAL A 47 -14.77 6.95 -3.52
CA VAL A 47 -14.29 5.67 -4.07
C VAL A 47 -15.31 4.55 -3.81
N THR A 48 -15.93 4.53 -2.64
CA THR A 48 -17.01 3.59 -2.31
C THR A 48 -18.18 3.71 -3.30
N ASP A 49 -18.61 4.91 -3.57
CA ASP A 49 -19.70 5.18 -4.51
C ASP A 49 -19.35 4.78 -5.95
N VAL A 50 -18.11 5.05 -6.38
CA VAL A 50 -17.60 4.62 -7.70
C VAL A 50 -17.67 3.09 -7.86
N ILE A 51 -17.33 2.34 -6.82
CA ILE A 51 -17.38 0.88 -6.85
C ILE A 51 -18.83 0.38 -6.84
N ASN A 52 -19.66 0.91 -5.92
CA ASN A 52 -21.03 0.43 -5.75
C ASN A 52 -21.93 0.77 -6.94
N ASN A 53 -21.71 1.91 -7.58
CA ASN A 53 -22.42 2.31 -8.81
C ASN A 53 -22.11 1.41 -10.03
N LYS A 54 -21.01 0.64 -9.97
CA LYS A 54 -20.62 -0.35 -10.98
C LYS A 54 -20.95 -1.80 -10.54
N HIS A 55 -21.92 -1.97 -9.64
CA HIS A 55 -22.35 -3.26 -9.08
C HIS A 55 -21.28 -4.00 -8.26
N GLY A 56 -20.24 -3.30 -7.80
CA GLY A 56 -19.29 -3.82 -6.82
C GLY A 56 -19.88 -3.86 -5.41
N LYS A 57 -19.09 -4.35 -4.45
CA LYS A 57 -19.45 -4.36 -3.03
C LYS A 57 -18.37 -3.66 -2.24
N ALA A 58 -18.57 -2.41 -1.87
CA ALA A 58 -17.62 -1.65 -1.06
C ALA A 58 -18.29 -0.96 0.13
N VAL A 59 -17.52 -0.80 1.21
CA VAL A 59 -17.87 0.01 2.39
C VAL A 59 -16.72 0.93 2.75
N PHE A 60 -17.01 2.16 3.10
CA PHE A 60 -16.05 3.10 3.68
C PHE A 60 -15.99 2.94 5.19
N ILE A 61 -14.79 2.87 5.73
CA ILE A 61 -14.53 2.93 7.18
C ILE A 61 -13.45 3.99 7.42
N GLU A 62 -13.80 5.04 8.16
CA GLU A 62 -12.83 6.07 8.53
C GLU A 62 -11.74 5.47 9.40
N THR A 63 -10.48 5.60 8.96
CA THR A 63 -9.35 4.91 9.58
C THR A 63 -8.11 5.78 9.59
N ASP A 64 -7.59 6.05 10.79
CA ASP A 64 -6.26 6.60 11.01
C ASP A 64 -5.30 5.45 11.34
N VAL A 65 -4.48 5.05 10.36
CA VAL A 65 -3.55 3.92 10.54
C VAL A 65 -2.46 4.17 11.57
N ALA A 66 -2.19 5.44 11.94
CA ALA A 66 -1.26 5.79 13.00
C ALA A 66 -1.75 5.39 14.41
N LYS A 67 -3.01 4.95 14.53
CA LYS A 67 -3.66 4.59 15.79
C LYS A 67 -4.10 3.13 15.78
N ASP A 68 -3.49 2.30 16.61
CA ASP A 68 -3.81 0.85 16.73
C ASP A 68 -5.31 0.61 16.99
N GLU A 69 -5.95 1.45 17.84
CA GLU A 69 -7.38 1.33 18.14
C GLU A 69 -8.26 1.64 16.91
N SER A 70 -7.89 2.62 16.08
CA SER A 70 -8.60 2.92 14.84
C SER A 70 -8.51 1.75 13.84
N VAL A 71 -7.32 1.14 13.73
CA VAL A 71 -7.12 -0.06 12.90
C VAL A 71 -7.90 -1.26 13.45
N LYS A 72 -7.97 -1.41 14.78
CA LYS A 72 -8.80 -2.43 15.40
C LYS A 72 -10.29 -2.24 15.04
N LEU A 73 -10.82 -1.04 15.20
CA LEU A 73 -12.21 -0.72 14.85
C LEU A 73 -12.50 -0.98 13.36
N MET A 74 -11.56 -0.65 12.48
CA MET A 74 -11.66 -0.96 11.04
C MET A 74 -11.84 -2.46 10.80
N VAL A 75 -11.05 -3.30 11.47
CA VAL A 75 -11.17 -4.76 11.31
C VAL A 75 -12.47 -5.27 11.93
N ASP A 76 -12.86 -4.81 13.11
CA ASP A 76 -14.10 -5.20 13.78
C ASP A 76 -15.33 -4.89 12.92
N GLU A 77 -15.41 -3.68 12.35
CA GLU A 77 -16.51 -3.29 11.43
C GLU A 77 -16.44 -4.05 10.09
N THR A 78 -15.25 -4.39 9.61
CA THR A 78 -15.10 -5.29 8.46
C THR A 78 -15.74 -6.65 8.73
N VAL A 79 -15.40 -7.26 9.87
CA VAL A 79 -15.93 -8.59 10.25
C VAL A 79 -17.45 -8.56 10.37
N LYS A 80 -18.00 -7.51 10.95
CA LYS A 80 -19.44 -7.32 11.10
C LYS A 80 -20.16 -7.15 9.75
N THR A 81 -19.53 -6.44 8.80
CA THR A 81 -20.16 -6.09 7.52
C THR A 81 -20.03 -7.19 6.47
N PHE A 82 -18.83 -7.75 6.32
CA PHE A 82 -18.50 -8.68 5.24
C PHE A 82 -17.99 -10.03 5.71
N GLY A 83 -17.71 -10.19 6.99
CA GLY A 83 -17.03 -11.35 7.55
C GLY A 83 -15.52 -11.19 7.67
N ALA A 84 -14.85 -12.24 8.11
CA ALA A 84 -13.41 -12.24 8.36
C ALA A 84 -12.60 -11.86 7.10
N PRO A 85 -11.60 -10.96 7.22
CA PRO A 85 -10.80 -10.53 6.09
C PRO A 85 -9.96 -11.70 5.51
N ASP A 86 -9.89 -11.74 4.18
CA ASP A 86 -9.07 -12.67 3.40
C ASP A 86 -7.79 -12.00 2.89
N ILE A 87 -7.87 -10.69 2.64
CA ILE A 87 -6.80 -9.90 2.04
C ILE A 87 -6.64 -8.60 2.83
N MET A 88 -5.38 -8.24 3.11
CA MET A 88 -4.99 -6.94 3.65
C MET A 88 -3.97 -6.28 2.75
N ILE A 89 -4.26 -5.07 2.29
CA ILE A 89 -3.31 -4.21 1.57
C ILE A 89 -2.96 -3.02 2.47
N ASN A 90 -1.76 -3.07 3.05
CA ASN A 90 -1.20 -1.98 3.81
C ASN A 90 -0.58 -0.97 2.83
N ASN A 91 -1.39 -0.01 2.39
CA ASN A 91 -0.99 0.98 1.38
C ASN A 91 -0.90 2.41 1.92
N ALA A 92 -1.62 2.74 2.98
CA ALA A 92 -1.56 4.08 3.57
C ALA A 92 -0.11 4.48 3.87
N GLY A 93 0.26 5.69 3.49
CA GLY A 93 1.60 6.22 3.67
C GLY A 93 1.65 7.72 3.43
N ILE A 94 2.69 8.36 3.93
CA ILE A 94 2.96 9.79 3.77
C ILE A 94 4.41 10.02 3.35
N ALA A 95 4.65 11.14 2.70
CA ALA A 95 6.00 11.60 2.37
C ALA A 95 6.46 12.60 3.44
N VAL A 96 7.40 12.19 4.29
CA VAL A 96 8.12 13.09 5.20
C VAL A 96 9.58 13.11 4.77
N PHE A 97 10.04 14.26 4.26
CA PHE A 97 11.40 14.45 3.79
C PHE A 97 11.99 15.67 4.48
N ASP A 98 13.11 15.47 5.16
CA ASP A 98 13.78 16.54 5.91
C ASP A 98 15.29 16.31 5.99
N ASP A 99 16.03 17.33 6.43
CA ASP A 99 17.44 17.19 6.77
C ASP A 99 17.57 16.39 8.09
N PRO A 100 18.46 15.38 8.17
CA PRO A 100 18.58 14.54 9.37
C PRO A 100 18.91 15.30 10.67
N LEU A 101 19.62 16.43 10.56
CA LEU A 101 20.00 17.22 11.73
C LEU A 101 18.90 18.17 12.20
N ASN A 102 17.98 18.53 11.31
CA ASN A 102 16.91 19.50 11.56
C ASN A 102 15.53 18.84 11.71
N LEU A 103 15.41 17.55 11.42
CA LEU A 103 14.15 16.80 11.55
C LEU A 103 13.63 16.88 12.98
N SER A 104 12.42 17.38 13.14
CA SER A 104 11.75 17.38 14.45
C SER A 104 11.37 15.97 14.88
N GLU A 105 11.33 15.74 16.20
CA GLU A 105 10.84 14.47 16.75
C GLU A 105 9.37 14.22 16.36
N GLU A 106 8.58 15.26 16.22
CA GLU A 106 7.19 15.17 15.75
C GLU A 106 7.12 14.60 14.32
N ASN A 107 7.91 15.14 13.39
CA ASN A 107 7.96 14.66 12.00
C ASN A 107 8.52 13.24 11.91
N TRP A 108 9.53 12.90 12.74
CA TRP A 108 10.01 11.53 12.89
C TRP A 108 8.88 10.60 13.30
N ARG A 109 8.20 10.89 14.42
CA ARG A 109 7.09 10.08 14.93
C ARG A 109 5.94 9.98 13.92
N LYS A 110 5.60 11.09 13.26
CA LYS A 110 4.56 11.13 12.22
C LYS A 110 4.89 10.19 11.07
N CYS A 111 6.14 10.19 10.57
CA CYS A 111 6.56 9.28 9.53
C CYS A 111 6.41 7.81 9.96
N PHE A 112 6.98 7.46 11.11
CA PHE A 112 6.98 6.07 11.58
C PHE A 112 5.60 5.57 11.95
N SER A 113 4.76 6.39 12.60
CA SER A 113 3.42 5.98 13.00
C SER A 113 2.52 5.61 11.82
N VAL A 114 2.70 6.26 10.66
CA VAL A 114 1.93 5.95 9.45
C VAL A 114 2.63 4.88 8.62
N ASP A 115 3.92 5.09 8.27
CA ASP A 115 4.61 4.30 7.24
C ASP A 115 5.19 2.97 7.75
N LEU A 116 5.25 2.75 9.07
CA LEU A 116 5.73 1.51 9.67
C LEU A 116 4.75 0.93 10.70
N ASP A 117 4.39 1.69 11.75
CA ASP A 117 3.51 1.20 12.80
C ASP A 117 2.13 0.87 12.25
N GLY A 118 1.59 1.70 11.33
CA GLY A 118 0.32 1.46 10.65
C GLY A 118 0.32 0.16 9.85
N VAL A 119 1.43 -0.18 9.21
CA VAL A 119 1.60 -1.47 8.50
C VAL A 119 1.58 -2.63 9.50
N TRP A 120 2.29 -2.49 10.62
CA TRP A 120 2.27 -3.49 11.69
C TRP A 120 0.89 -3.64 12.30
N TYR A 121 0.18 -2.55 12.61
CA TYR A 121 -1.18 -2.61 13.13
C TYR A 121 -2.14 -3.32 12.17
N GLY A 122 -2.07 -3.01 10.88
CA GLY A 122 -2.83 -3.71 9.85
C GLY A 122 -2.59 -5.22 9.89
N CYS A 123 -1.33 -5.65 9.86
CA CYS A 123 -0.97 -7.06 9.99
C CYS A 123 -1.48 -7.67 11.31
N LYS A 124 -1.19 -7.04 12.44
CA LYS A 124 -1.55 -7.49 13.79
C LYS A 124 -3.06 -7.75 13.93
N ARG A 125 -3.87 -6.87 13.38
CA ARG A 125 -5.33 -6.92 13.57
C ARG A 125 -6.03 -7.91 12.64
N VAL A 126 -5.49 -8.20 11.44
CA VAL A 126 -6.10 -9.18 10.53
C VAL A 126 -5.61 -10.61 10.77
N LEU A 127 -4.38 -10.78 11.26
CA LEU A 127 -3.77 -12.11 11.46
C LEU A 127 -4.61 -13.08 12.29
N PRO A 128 -5.24 -12.71 13.42
CA PRO A 128 -6.10 -13.66 14.18
C PRO A 128 -7.20 -14.28 13.31
N HIS A 129 -7.89 -13.47 12.52
CA HIS A 129 -8.97 -13.93 11.63
C HIS A 129 -8.47 -14.81 10.49
N MET A 130 -7.30 -14.48 9.93
CA MET A 130 -6.68 -15.31 8.89
C MET A 130 -6.17 -16.64 9.43
N LEU A 131 -5.68 -16.67 10.68
CA LEU A 131 -5.26 -17.88 11.36
C LEU A 131 -6.42 -18.85 11.61
N GLU A 132 -7.59 -18.37 12.02
CA GLU A 132 -8.79 -19.18 12.19
C GLU A 132 -9.20 -19.84 10.87
N LYS A 133 -9.08 -19.11 9.75
CA LYS A 133 -9.37 -19.61 8.40
C LYS A 133 -8.25 -20.46 7.81
N LYS A 134 -7.05 -20.45 8.41
CA LYS A 134 -5.82 -21.05 7.86
C LYS A 134 -5.54 -20.60 6.42
N LYS A 135 -5.94 -19.38 6.08
CA LYS A 135 -5.79 -18.78 4.76
C LYS A 135 -5.82 -17.27 4.86
N GLY A 136 -4.88 -16.60 4.22
CA GLY A 136 -4.84 -15.15 4.14
C GLY A 136 -3.74 -14.64 3.20
N SER A 137 -3.89 -13.40 2.75
CA SER A 137 -2.86 -12.71 1.96
C SER A 137 -2.69 -11.28 2.47
N ILE A 138 -1.46 -10.91 2.80
CA ILE A 138 -1.09 -9.55 3.19
C ILE A 138 -0.07 -9.02 2.17
N VAL A 139 -0.34 -7.85 1.62
CA VAL A 139 0.58 -7.14 0.73
C VAL A 139 0.88 -5.77 1.33
N ASN A 140 2.15 -5.53 1.61
CA ASN A 140 2.64 -4.27 2.16
C ASN A 140 3.23 -3.39 1.06
N ILE A 141 2.74 -2.17 0.91
CA ILE A 141 3.31 -1.22 -0.04
C ILE A 141 4.51 -0.54 0.61
N ALA A 142 5.69 -0.99 0.20
CA ALA A 142 6.97 -0.43 0.58
C ALA A 142 7.37 0.72 -0.38
N SER A 143 8.58 0.73 -0.88
CA SER A 143 9.11 1.69 -1.87
C SER A 143 10.46 1.18 -2.37
N VAL A 144 10.91 1.63 -3.54
CA VAL A 144 12.32 1.48 -3.94
C VAL A 144 13.26 2.10 -2.90
N HIS A 145 12.80 3.10 -2.14
CA HIS A 145 13.55 3.68 -1.03
C HIS A 145 13.78 2.71 0.14
N ALA A 146 13.21 1.52 0.11
CA ALA A 146 13.52 0.46 1.08
C ALA A 146 14.86 -0.27 0.81
N PHE A 147 15.58 0.05 -0.26
CA PHE A 147 16.87 -0.56 -0.60
C PHE A 147 17.76 0.34 -1.51
N GLN A 148 17.20 1.35 -2.17
CA GLN A 148 17.95 2.32 -2.96
C GLN A 148 17.40 3.73 -2.70
N ILE A 149 18.25 4.64 -2.28
CA ILE A 149 17.83 5.92 -1.68
C ILE A 149 18.38 7.06 -2.53
N ILE A 150 17.51 8.02 -2.86
CA ILE A 150 17.95 9.32 -3.36
C ILE A 150 18.23 10.28 -2.18
N PRO A 151 19.16 11.25 -2.33
CA PRO A 151 19.45 12.21 -1.29
C PRO A 151 18.23 13.01 -0.84
N LYS A 152 18.23 13.45 0.43
CA LYS A 152 17.22 14.34 1.04
C LYS A 152 15.81 13.74 1.18
N CYS A 153 15.71 12.42 1.36
CA CYS A 153 14.45 11.70 1.59
C CYS A 153 14.30 11.17 3.03
N PHE A 154 15.21 11.55 3.95
CA PHE A 154 15.13 11.13 5.36
C PHE A 154 13.88 11.75 6.04
N PRO A 155 13.12 11.02 6.91
CA PRO A 155 13.35 9.67 7.42
C PRO A 155 12.58 8.56 6.66
N TYR A 156 11.81 8.89 5.64
CA TYR A 156 10.94 7.97 4.90
C TYR A 156 11.62 6.64 4.48
N PRO A 157 12.86 6.63 3.94
CA PRO A 157 13.54 5.38 3.60
C PRO A 157 13.73 4.46 4.80
N VAL A 158 13.95 4.98 6.00
CA VAL A 158 14.13 4.17 7.21
C VAL A 158 12.85 3.39 7.52
N ALA A 159 11.69 4.07 7.47
CA ALA A 159 10.39 3.42 7.67
C ALA A 159 10.16 2.34 6.60
N LYS A 160 10.45 2.62 5.32
CA LYS A 160 10.23 1.66 4.22
C LYS A 160 11.21 0.47 4.24
N HIS A 161 12.44 0.63 4.74
CA HIS A 161 13.32 -0.51 5.09
C HIS A 161 12.68 -1.36 6.20
N GLY A 162 12.11 -0.71 7.23
CA GLY A 162 11.37 -1.38 8.30
C GLY A 162 10.21 -2.22 7.78
N VAL A 163 9.46 -1.74 6.79
CA VAL A 163 8.36 -2.49 6.15
C VAL A 163 8.86 -3.79 5.50
N LEU A 164 10.01 -3.79 4.83
CA LEU A 164 10.57 -5.03 4.26
C LEU A 164 11.04 -5.99 5.35
N GLY A 165 11.66 -5.48 6.43
CA GLY A 165 12.02 -6.28 7.60
C GLY A 165 10.80 -6.93 8.25
N LEU A 166 9.74 -6.14 8.50
CA LEU A 166 8.46 -6.59 9.04
C LEU A 166 7.82 -7.66 8.14
N THR A 167 7.79 -7.43 6.83
CA THR A 167 7.23 -8.36 5.85
C THR A 167 7.89 -9.72 5.93
N ARG A 168 9.23 -9.76 5.93
CA ARG A 168 10.00 -11.01 5.98
C ARG A 168 9.85 -11.74 7.30
N ALA A 169 9.90 -11.02 8.43
CA ALA A 169 9.74 -11.60 9.76
C ALA A 169 8.37 -12.29 9.90
N LEU A 170 7.28 -11.56 9.59
CA LEU A 170 5.94 -12.14 9.66
C LEU A 170 5.73 -13.26 8.64
N ALA A 171 6.30 -13.14 7.44
CA ALA A 171 6.16 -14.17 6.40
C ALA A 171 6.70 -15.53 6.87
N VAL A 172 7.87 -15.55 7.53
CA VAL A 172 8.48 -16.77 8.07
C VAL A 172 7.60 -17.39 9.17
N ASP A 173 7.05 -16.57 10.07
CA ASP A 173 6.27 -17.04 11.23
C ASP A 173 4.88 -17.56 10.86
N TYR A 174 4.33 -17.13 9.71
CA TYR A 174 2.95 -17.42 9.34
C TYR A 174 2.76 -18.24 8.06
N ALA A 175 3.83 -18.53 7.30
CA ALA A 175 3.73 -19.30 6.06
C ALA A 175 3.15 -20.70 6.28
N GLU A 176 3.62 -21.44 7.28
CA GLU A 176 3.10 -22.80 7.61
C GLU A 176 1.63 -22.77 8.05
N LYS A 177 1.13 -21.61 8.46
CA LYS A 177 -0.25 -21.40 8.89
C LYS A 177 -1.18 -21.01 7.72
N GLY A 178 -0.67 -21.05 6.48
CA GLY A 178 -1.43 -20.76 5.27
C GLY A 178 -1.58 -19.27 4.95
N ILE A 179 -0.76 -18.40 5.54
CA ILE A 179 -0.83 -16.94 5.32
C ILE A 179 0.36 -16.49 4.49
N LYS A 180 0.09 -15.83 3.37
CA LYS A 180 1.09 -15.21 2.50
C LYS A 180 1.29 -13.75 2.91
N ILE A 181 2.53 -13.36 3.14
CA ILE A 181 2.88 -11.96 3.46
C ILE A 181 4.02 -11.54 2.55
N ASN A 182 3.78 -10.52 1.72
CA ASN A 182 4.72 -10.05 0.71
C ASN A 182 4.70 -8.52 0.65
N ALA A 183 5.66 -7.93 -0.06
CA ALA A 183 5.75 -6.50 -0.29
C ALA A 183 5.82 -6.15 -1.78
N ILE A 184 5.35 -4.96 -2.12
CA ILE A 184 5.61 -4.31 -3.40
C ILE A 184 6.43 -3.06 -3.11
N SER A 185 7.48 -2.84 -3.92
CA SER A 185 8.29 -1.63 -3.90
C SER A 185 8.11 -0.85 -5.20
N PRO A 186 7.20 0.14 -5.23
CA PRO A 186 7.01 1.00 -6.38
C PRO A 186 8.18 1.97 -6.56
N GLY A 187 8.48 2.33 -7.82
CA GLY A 187 9.22 3.55 -8.17
C GLY A 187 8.33 4.81 -8.07
N TYR A 188 8.60 5.81 -8.92
CA TYR A 188 7.70 6.97 -9.01
C TYR A 188 6.40 6.59 -9.72
N ILE A 189 5.31 6.59 -8.98
CA ILE A 189 3.96 6.35 -9.50
C ILE A 189 3.21 7.68 -9.54
N PHE A 190 2.51 7.96 -10.64
CA PHE A 190 1.70 9.17 -10.74
C PHE A 190 0.51 9.09 -9.78
N THR A 191 0.64 9.78 -8.65
CA THR A 191 -0.32 9.82 -7.55
C THR A 191 -0.45 11.24 -7.02
N PRO A 192 -1.51 11.58 -6.27
CA PRO A 192 -1.65 12.90 -5.64
C PRO A 192 -0.46 13.30 -4.76
N ILE A 193 0.21 12.34 -4.10
CA ILE A 193 1.42 12.60 -3.30
C ILE A 193 2.57 13.10 -4.19
N ASN A 194 2.80 12.42 -5.31
CA ASN A 194 3.86 12.84 -6.24
C ASN A 194 3.50 14.12 -7.00
N GLU A 195 2.24 14.30 -7.34
CA GLU A 195 1.75 15.56 -7.93
C GLU A 195 1.97 16.74 -6.98
N TRP A 196 1.62 16.57 -5.70
CA TRP A 196 1.92 17.56 -4.67
C TRP A 196 3.44 17.83 -4.57
N PHE A 197 4.26 16.79 -4.55
CA PHE A 197 5.72 16.94 -4.50
C PHE A 197 6.26 17.73 -5.70
N PHE A 198 5.80 17.47 -6.91
CA PHE A 198 6.21 18.26 -8.08
C PHE A 198 5.76 19.71 -7.96
N ASN A 199 4.56 19.96 -7.45
CA ASN A 199 4.03 21.30 -7.26
C ASN A 199 4.79 22.13 -6.20
N THR A 200 5.61 21.50 -5.35
CA THR A 200 6.54 22.22 -4.45
C THR A 200 7.81 22.73 -5.15
N LYS A 201 8.04 22.35 -6.41
CA LYS A 201 9.23 22.75 -7.17
C LYS A 201 9.00 24.07 -7.92
N PRO A 202 10.06 24.84 -8.18
CA PRO A 202 9.96 26.10 -8.94
C PRO A 202 9.32 25.93 -10.33
N ASP A 203 9.58 24.80 -10.99
CA ASP A 203 8.96 24.38 -12.25
C ASP A 203 8.43 22.95 -12.11
N PRO A 204 7.14 22.78 -11.82
CA PRO A 204 6.52 21.45 -11.66
C PRO A 204 6.60 20.59 -12.91
N VAL A 205 6.50 21.19 -14.09
CA VAL A 205 6.52 20.45 -15.36
C VAL A 205 7.93 19.91 -15.63
N ALA A 206 8.95 20.72 -15.44
CA ALA A 206 10.34 20.29 -15.54
C ALA A 206 10.65 19.22 -14.50
N ALA A 207 10.22 19.40 -13.25
CA ALA A 207 10.43 18.41 -12.17
C ALA A 207 9.81 17.05 -12.49
N LYS A 208 8.59 17.03 -13.01
CA LYS A 208 7.93 15.78 -13.46
C LYS A 208 8.73 15.15 -14.61
N LYS A 209 9.12 15.93 -15.61
CA LYS A 209 9.88 15.43 -16.77
C LYS A 209 11.25 14.87 -16.37
N GLU A 210 11.92 15.49 -15.39
CA GLU A 210 13.17 14.93 -14.84
C GLU A 210 12.91 13.60 -14.11
N ALA A 211 11.85 13.51 -13.31
CA ALA A 211 11.46 12.25 -12.68
C ALA A 211 11.15 11.14 -13.70
N GLU A 212 10.51 11.47 -14.82
CA GLU A 212 10.25 10.54 -15.92
C GLU A 212 11.56 9.99 -16.52
N LYS A 213 12.56 10.85 -16.75
CA LYS A 213 13.87 10.47 -17.31
C LYS A 213 14.70 9.57 -16.39
N LEU A 214 14.45 9.60 -15.08
CA LEU A 214 15.12 8.68 -14.15
C LEU A 214 14.81 7.22 -14.48
N HIS A 215 13.61 6.95 -15.00
CA HIS A 215 13.18 5.61 -15.38
C HIS A 215 13.66 5.25 -16.78
N PRO A 216 14.28 4.08 -16.99
CA PRO A 216 14.59 3.58 -18.34
C PRO A 216 13.39 3.56 -19.30
N ILE A 217 12.18 3.37 -18.77
CA ILE A 217 10.93 3.39 -19.55
C ILE A 217 10.46 4.82 -19.92
N ASN A 218 11.14 5.86 -19.43
CA ASN A 218 10.86 7.29 -19.67
C ASN A 218 9.43 7.75 -19.35
N ARG A 219 8.82 7.20 -18.32
CA ARG A 219 7.54 7.66 -17.77
C ARG A 219 7.42 7.31 -16.28
N LEU A 220 6.50 7.95 -15.61
CA LEU A 220 6.05 7.51 -14.29
C LEU A 220 5.19 6.24 -14.43
N GLY A 221 5.14 5.43 -13.37
CA GLY A 221 4.21 4.32 -13.28
C GLY A 221 2.78 4.81 -13.08
N ALA A 222 1.81 4.00 -13.51
CA ALA A 222 0.39 4.21 -13.21
C ALA A 222 -0.01 3.43 -11.95
N SER A 223 -0.97 3.96 -11.19
CA SER A 223 -1.50 3.30 -9.98
C SER A 223 -2.06 1.90 -10.28
N GLU A 224 -2.65 1.72 -11.45
CA GLU A 224 -3.20 0.45 -11.93
C GLU A 224 -2.13 -0.63 -12.14
N GLU A 225 -0.88 -0.26 -12.43
CA GLU A 225 0.22 -1.21 -12.57
C GLU A 225 0.55 -1.84 -11.22
N ILE A 226 0.51 -1.06 -10.15
CA ILE A 226 0.69 -1.54 -8.78
C ILE A 226 -0.52 -2.35 -8.33
N ALA A 227 -1.75 -1.89 -8.64
CA ALA A 227 -2.99 -2.59 -8.32
C ALA A 227 -3.05 -3.99 -8.96
N ASN A 228 -2.60 -4.14 -10.20
CA ASN A 228 -2.54 -5.43 -10.89
C ASN A 228 -1.55 -6.40 -10.22
N ALA A 229 -0.41 -5.92 -9.76
CA ALA A 229 0.53 -6.74 -9.00
C ALA A 229 -0.03 -7.13 -7.62
N ALA A 230 -0.65 -6.20 -6.91
CA ALA A 230 -1.32 -6.48 -5.64
C ALA A 230 -2.43 -7.53 -5.81
N LEU A 231 -3.20 -7.47 -6.90
CA LEU A 231 -4.21 -8.48 -7.24
C LEU A 231 -3.58 -9.86 -7.46
N PHE A 232 -2.53 -9.96 -8.28
CA PHE A 232 -1.82 -11.22 -8.52
C PHE A 232 -1.31 -11.81 -7.19
N MET A 233 -0.64 -11.00 -6.38
CA MET A 233 -0.08 -11.43 -5.09
C MET A 233 -1.16 -11.84 -4.07
N SER A 234 -2.37 -11.30 -4.21
CA SER A 234 -3.52 -11.63 -3.35
C SER A 234 -4.30 -12.84 -3.83
N SER A 235 -4.17 -13.25 -5.09
CA SER A 235 -4.88 -14.37 -5.70
C SER A 235 -4.26 -15.74 -5.37
N ASP A 236 -4.93 -16.83 -5.73
CA ASP A 236 -4.40 -18.18 -5.57
C ASP A 236 -3.33 -18.56 -6.61
N GLU A 237 -3.06 -17.67 -7.58
CA GLU A 237 -2.01 -17.86 -8.59
C GLU A 237 -0.60 -17.70 -8.01
N CYS A 238 -0.47 -17.15 -6.80
CA CYS A 238 0.77 -16.72 -6.18
C CYS A 238 1.03 -17.45 -4.84
N ASN A 239 0.69 -18.74 -4.75
CA ASN A 239 0.73 -19.45 -3.46
C ASN A 239 2.14 -19.82 -2.97
N PHE A 240 3.16 -19.77 -3.83
CA PHE A 240 4.55 -20.09 -3.45
C PHE A 240 5.40 -18.83 -3.20
N MET A 241 4.78 -17.65 -3.21
CA MET A 241 5.47 -16.38 -2.96
C MET A 241 5.31 -15.98 -1.50
N ILE A 242 6.41 -16.06 -0.72
CA ILE A 242 6.45 -15.81 0.73
C ILE A 242 7.64 -14.89 1.04
N GLY A 243 7.39 -13.77 1.73
CA GLY A 243 8.41 -12.80 2.12
C GLY A 243 9.08 -12.07 0.94
N ALA A 244 8.49 -12.16 -0.25
CA ALA A 244 9.04 -11.53 -1.44
C ALA A 244 8.83 -10.00 -1.42
N ASN A 245 9.76 -9.30 -2.05
CA ASN A 245 9.63 -7.89 -2.41
C ASN A 245 9.59 -7.79 -3.94
N VAL A 246 8.45 -7.44 -4.50
CA VAL A 246 8.26 -7.25 -5.94
C VAL A 246 8.51 -5.78 -6.28
N VAL A 247 9.55 -5.53 -7.05
CA VAL A 247 9.93 -4.18 -7.48
C VAL A 247 9.19 -3.84 -8.78
N ILE A 248 8.48 -2.70 -8.78
CA ILE A 248 7.73 -2.20 -9.95
C ILE A 248 8.08 -0.72 -10.11
N ASP A 249 9.13 -0.46 -10.85
CA ASP A 249 9.82 0.83 -10.80
C ASP A 249 10.25 1.37 -12.17
N GLY A 250 9.81 0.78 -13.27
CA GLY A 250 10.21 1.18 -14.62
C GLY A 250 11.71 1.09 -14.88
N GLY A 251 12.44 0.33 -14.03
CA GLY A 251 13.87 0.09 -14.15
C GLY A 251 14.75 1.14 -13.46
N ILE A 252 14.18 2.07 -12.69
CA ILE A 252 14.97 3.15 -12.04
C ILE A 252 16.09 2.60 -11.15
N THR A 253 15.86 1.48 -10.46
CA THR A 253 16.85 0.87 -9.57
C THR A 253 17.93 0.06 -10.30
N LEU A 254 17.77 -0.18 -11.59
CA LEU A 254 18.74 -0.89 -12.42
C LEU A 254 19.71 0.05 -13.12
N LYS A 255 19.34 1.33 -13.24
CA LYS A 255 20.14 2.33 -13.96
C LYS A 255 21.26 2.86 -13.06
N ILE A 256 22.49 2.74 -13.54
CA ILE A 256 23.62 3.53 -13.01
C ILE A 256 23.50 4.92 -13.61
N HIS A 257 23.41 5.93 -12.75
CA HIS A 257 23.38 7.32 -13.20
C HIS A 257 24.80 7.77 -13.50
N ASP A 258 25.07 8.15 -14.75
CA ASP A 258 26.27 8.88 -15.11
C ASP A 258 26.17 10.30 -14.49
N ASN A 259 27.20 10.68 -13.72
CA ASN A 259 27.31 12.00 -13.12
C ASN A 259 27.61 13.07 -14.18
#